data_1ea656e279a115aceb3c98d3aaac3946
#
_entry.id   1ea656e279a115aceb3c98d3aaac3946
#
_cell.length_a   1.000
_cell.length_b   1.000
_cell.length_c   1.000
_cell.angle_alpha   90.00
_cell.angle_beta   90.00
_cell.angle_gamma   90.00
#
_symmetry.space_group_name_H-M   'P 1'
#
loop_
_entity.id
_entity.type
_entity.pdbx_description
1 polymer ?
#
loop_
_entity_poly.entity_id
_entity_poly.type
_entity_poly.pdbx_seq_one_letter_code
_entity_poly.pdbx_strand_id
1 'polypeptide(L)'
;VMNERYVPKKWRFMIGQDLIKKIDELNDNIIAANSIYAMSEQDLASRKAYAQKAIANGYQLQRKLSRLIRCVPSATAASLEEITSLLSQEIDDLKGWRKNDKIRAR
;
A
#
# COMPACT_ATOMS: atom_id res chain seq x y z
N VAL A 1 -17.54 14.29 -18.82
CA VAL A 1 -17.02 14.40 -18.58
C VAL A 1 -16.41 14.49 -18.12
N MET A 2 -16.09 14.59 -17.92
CA MET A 2 -15.47 14.87 -17.48
C MET A 2 -14.61 14.61 -17.27
N ASN A 3 -14.38 14.31 -17.32
CA ASN A 3 -13.52 13.83 -17.13
C ASN A 3 -12.19 14.34 -17.13
N GLU A 4 -11.44 14.05 -18.00
CA GLU A 4 -10.14 14.61 -18.19
C GLU A 4 -10.12 16.08 -18.08
N ARG A 5 -11.24 16.67 -18.28
CA ARG A 5 -11.38 18.11 -18.15
C ARG A 5 -11.14 18.59 -16.74
N TYR A 6 -11.45 17.73 -15.78
CA TYR A 6 -11.32 18.10 -14.38
C TYR A 6 -9.94 17.83 -13.83
N VAL A 7 -9.19 16.96 -14.53
CA VAL A 7 -7.84 16.60 -14.12
C VAL A 7 -6.93 16.77 -15.32
N PRO A 8 -6.27 17.91 -15.44
CA PRO A 8 -5.35 18.14 -16.57
C PRO A 8 -4.35 17.01 -16.71
N LYS A 9 -3.94 16.74 -17.93
CA LYS A 9 -3.04 15.64 -18.25
C LYS A 9 -1.78 15.67 -17.39
N LYS A 10 -1.21 16.86 -17.23
CA LYS A 10 -0.03 17.06 -16.41
C LYS A 10 -0.24 16.57 -14.98
N TRP A 11 -1.39 16.91 -14.41
CA TRP A 11 -1.70 16.53 -13.03
C TRP A 11 -1.99 15.05 -12.90
N ARG A 12 -2.62 14.46 -13.93
CA ARG A 12 -2.85 13.01 -13.92
C ARG A 12 -1.53 12.26 -13.93
N PHE A 13 -0.55 12.78 -14.70
CA PHE A 13 0.77 12.19 -14.73
C PHE A 13 1.42 12.25 -13.34
N MET A 14 1.33 13.40 -12.68
CA MET A 14 1.91 13.59 -11.35
C MET A 14 1.25 12.69 -10.31
N ILE A 15 -0.06 12.56 -10.38
CA ILE A 15 -0.80 11.67 -9.48
C ILE A 15 -0.37 10.24 -9.70
N GLY A 16 -0.24 9.83 -10.97
CA GLY A 16 0.20 8.48 -11.29
C GLY A 16 1.59 8.19 -10.78
N GLN A 17 2.50 9.16 -10.91
CA GLN A 17 3.86 9.01 -10.39
C GLN A 17 3.85 8.82 -8.88
N ASP A 18 3.03 9.61 -8.19
CA ASP A 18 2.92 9.53 -6.74
C ASP A 18 2.38 8.17 -6.30
N LEU A 19 1.39 7.65 -7.02
CA LEU A 19 0.85 6.32 -6.72
C LEU A 19 1.88 5.23 -6.92
N ILE A 20 2.63 5.30 -8.02
CA ILE A 20 3.68 4.32 -8.31
C ILE A 20 4.72 4.35 -7.22
N LYS A 21 5.11 5.54 -6.78
CA LYS A 21 6.09 5.68 -5.71
C LYS A 21 5.61 5.00 -4.44
N LYS A 22 4.34 5.19 -4.08
CA LYS A 22 3.78 4.58 -2.87
C LYS A 22 3.69 3.07 -3.00
N ILE A 23 3.34 2.57 -4.17
CA ILE A 23 3.31 1.14 -4.42
C ILE A 23 4.69 0.54 -4.25
N ASP A 24 5.72 1.21 -4.78
CA ASP A 24 7.09 0.76 -4.66
C ASP A 24 7.53 0.75 -3.20
N GLU A 25 7.18 1.78 -2.43
CA GLU A 25 7.50 1.83 -1.00
C GLU A 25 6.86 0.68 -0.25
N LEU A 26 5.60 0.41 -0.55
CA LEU A 26 4.88 -0.70 0.07
C LEU A 26 5.59 -2.03 -0.22
N ASN A 27 5.90 -2.27 -1.49
CA ASN A 27 6.57 -3.49 -1.89
C ASN A 27 7.95 -3.61 -1.26
N ASP A 28 8.71 -2.52 -1.24
CA ASP A 28 10.05 -2.51 -0.65
C ASP A 28 10.00 -2.89 0.83
N ASN A 29 9.01 -2.36 1.55
CA ASN A 29 8.90 -2.65 2.98
C ASN A 29 8.45 -4.10 3.22
N ILE A 30 7.60 -4.64 2.37
CA ILE A 30 7.21 -6.05 2.45
C ILE A 30 8.42 -6.94 2.20
N ILE A 31 9.20 -6.64 1.18
CA ILE A 31 10.40 -7.40 0.84
C ILE A 31 11.41 -7.30 1.99
N ALA A 32 11.58 -6.11 2.55
CA ALA A 32 12.51 -5.92 3.67
C ALA A 32 12.09 -6.77 4.86
N ALA A 33 10.80 -6.78 5.19
CA ALA A 33 10.30 -7.59 6.28
C ALA A 33 10.56 -9.07 6.03
N ASN A 34 10.27 -9.54 4.82
CA ASN A 34 10.44 -10.95 4.47
C ASN A 34 11.90 -11.38 4.40
N SER A 35 12.81 -10.44 4.19
CA SER A 35 14.23 -10.76 4.08
C SER A 35 14.90 -11.01 5.43
N ILE A 36 14.24 -10.64 6.52
CA ILE A 36 14.80 -10.81 7.86
C ILE A 36 14.27 -12.12 8.44
N TYR A 37 15.19 -13.03 8.74
CA TYR A 37 14.83 -14.29 9.38
C TYR A 37 14.81 -14.05 10.89
N ALA A 38 13.68 -14.29 11.53
CA ALA A 38 13.48 -13.88 12.93
C ALA A 38 14.11 -14.88 13.89
N MET A 39 15.40 -14.79 14.11
CA MET A 39 16.15 -15.66 15.00
C MET A 39 16.23 -15.12 16.42
N SER A 40 15.98 -13.83 16.61
CA SER A 40 16.09 -13.18 17.90
C SER A 40 14.94 -12.19 18.04
N GLU A 41 14.79 -11.65 19.26
CA GLU A 41 13.75 -10.64 19.49
C GLU A 41 14.06 -9.37 18.70
N GLN A 42 15.33 -9.06 18.52
CA GLN A 42 15.71 -7.90 17.74
C GLN A 42 15.33 -8.09 16.27
N ASP A 43 15.59 -9.28 15.73
CA ASP A 43 15.18 -9.59 14.36
C ASP A 43 13.69 -9.51 14.20
N LEU A 44 12.95 -10.05 15.15
CA LEU A 44 11.49 -10.01 15.12
C LEU A 44 10.99 -8.57 15.16
N ALA A 45 11.58 -7.75 16.02
CA ALA A 45 11.19 -6.34 16.12
C ALA A 45 11.44 -5.62 14.80
N SER A 46 12.55 -5.92 14.14
CA SER A 46 12.88 -5.32 12.84
C SER A 46 11.87 -5.75 11.77
N ARG A 47 11.52 -7.03 11.74
CA ARG A 47 10.51 -7.53 10.80
C ARG A 47 9.17 -6.82 11.02
N LYS A 48 8.75 -6.71 12.28
CA LYS A 48 7.48 -6.05 12.60
C LYS A 48 7.52 -4.57 12.28
N ALA A 49 8.67 -3.93 12.44
CA ALA A 49 8.83 -2.52 12.07
C ALA A 49 8.63 -2.32 10.58
N TYR A 50 9.21 -3.19 9.74
CA TYR A 50 9.01 -3.09 8.30
C TYR A 50 7.57 -3.41 7.90
N ALA A 51 6.96 -4.38 8.57
CA ALA A 51 5.55 -4.67 8.33
C ALA A 51 4.68 -3.46 8.68
N GLN A 52 5.00 -2.76 9.76
CA GLN A 52 4.27 -1.57 10.14
C GLN A 52 4.43 -0.46 9.10
N LYS A 53 5.62 -0.30 8.55
CA LYS A 53 5.85 0.68 7.48
C LYS A 53 5.03 0.32 6.25
N ALA A 54 4.97 -0.96 5.90
CA ALA A 54 4.17 -1.42 4.77
C ALA A 54 2.69 -1.12 4.99
N ILE A 55 2.20 -1.36 6.20
CA ILE A 55 0.81 -1.07 6.54
C ILE A 55 0.53 0.43 6.39
N ALA A 56 1.44 1.27 6.87
CA ALA A 56 1.30 2.71 6.74
C ALA A 56 1.27 3.13 5.26
N ASN A 57 2.15 2.54 4.44
CA ASN A 57 2.15 2.79 3.00
C ASN A 57 0.80 2.41 2.39
N GLY A 58 0.23 1.29 2.84
CA GLY A 58 -1.07 0.84 2.36
C GLY A 58 -2.17 1.85 2.65
N TYR A 59 -2.22 2.37 3.86
CA TYR A 59 -3.22 3.38 4.23
C TYR A 59 -3.02 4.67 3.45
N GLN A 60 -1.77 5.07 3.24
CA GLN A 60 -1.47 6.26 2.45
C GLN A 60 -1.94 6.08 1.02
N LEU A 61 -1.73 4.90 0.46
CA LEU A 61 -2.16 4.59 -0.88
C LEU A 61 -3.68 4.61 -0.98
N GLN A 62 -4.38 4.06 0.02
CA GLN A 62 -5.84 4.10 0.05
C GLN A 62 -6.35 5.54 0.02
N ARG A 63 -5.71 6.42 0.78
CA ARG A 63 -6.13 7.82 0.81
C ARG A 63 -5.97 8.46 -0.57
N LYS A 64 -4.85 8.18 -1.22
CA LYS A 64 -4.59 8.73 -2.56
C LYS A 64 -5.60 8.21 -3.57
N LEU A 65 -5.92 6.91 -3.50
CA LEU A 65 -6.92 6.33 -4.39
C LEU A 65 -8.31 6.91 -4.14
N SER A 66 -8.67 7.13 -2.89
CA SER A 66 -9.95 7.74 -2.55
C SER A 66 -10.10 9.13 -3.15
N ARG A 67 -9.02 9.90 -3.14
CA ARG A 67 -9.03 11.23 -3.74
C ARG A 67 -9.17 11.14 -5.25
N LEU A 68 -8.44 10.20 -5.85
CA LEU A 68 -8.44 10.05 -7.30
C LEU A 68 -9.82 9.61 -7.81
N ILE A 69 -10.47 8.74 -7.06
CA ILE A 69 -11.80 8.24 -7.44
C ILE A 69 -12.78 9.38 -7.65
N ARG A 70 -12.66 10.45 -6.87
CA ARG A 70 -13.56 11.60 -6.98
C ARG A 70 -13.30 12.43 -8.23
N CYS A 71 -12.16 12.22 -8.88
CA CYS A 71 -11.71 13.07 -9.97
C CYS A 71 -11.78 12.40 -11.33
N VAL A 72 -12.30 11.17 -11.40
CA VAL A 72 -12.27 10.39 -12.65
C VAL A 72 -13.69 9.95 -13.04
N PRO A 73 -13.88 9.58 -14.30
CA PRO A 73 -15.17 9.06 -14.75
C PRO A 73 -15.57 7.81 -13.97
N SER A 74 -16.86 7.55 -13.90
CA SER A 74 -17.38 6.48 -13.06
C SER A 74 -16.85 5.10 -13.45
N ALA A 75 -16.59 4.86 -14.74
CA ALA A 75 -16.03 3.57 -15.15
C ALA A 75 -14.64 3.36 -14.56
N THR A 76 -13.82 4.41 -14.59
CA THR A 76 -12.48 4.35 -13.99
C THR A 76 -12.58 4.27 -12.47
N ALA A 77 -13.53 5.00 -11.88
CA ALA A 77 -13.74 4.97 -10.44
C ALA A 77 -14.08 3.56 -9.97
N ALA A 78 -14.90 2.83 -10.71
CA ALA A 78 -15.27 1.46 -10.36
C ALA A 78 -14.05 0.56 -10.31
N SER A 79 -13.13 0.71 -11.29
CA SER A 79 -11.89 -0.07 -11.31
C SER A 79 -11.01 0.29 -10.13
N LEU A 80 -10.92 1.59 -9.80
CA LEU A 80 -10.10 2.02 -8.67
C LEU A 80 -10.68 1.57 -7.34
N GLU A 81 -12.01 1.49 -7.24
CA GLU A 81 -12.65 0.98 -6.02
C GLU A 81 -12.33 -0.50 -5.82
N GLU A 82 -12.27 -1.25 -6.91
CA GLU A 82 -11.88 -2.65 -6.84
C GLU A 82 -10.44 -2.79 -6.33
N ILE A 83 -9.54 -1.97 -6.84
CA ILE A 83 -8.14 -1.95 -6.38
C ILE A 83 -8.07 -1.57 -4.91
N THR A 84 -8.86 -0.59 -4.48
CA THR A 84 -8.91 -0.16 -3.09
C THR A 84 -9.37 -1.31 -2.18
N SER A 85 -10.33 -2.09 -2.65
CA SER A 85 -10.85 -3.23 -1.91
C SER A 85 -9.76 -4.30 -1.73
N LEU A 86 -9.02 -4.59 -2.80
CA LEU A 86 -7.91 -5.55 -2.75
C LEU A 86 -6.82 -5.04 -1.82
N LEU A 87 -6.58 -3.74 -1.83
CA LEU A 87 -5.58 -3.14 -0.96
C LEU A 87 -5.99 -3.24 0.51
N SER A 88 -7.28 -3.05 0.80
CA SER A 88 -7.79 -3.24 2.16
C SER A 88 -7.51 -4.63 2.66
N GLN A 89 -7.74 -5.63 1.80
CA GLN A 89 -7.47 -7.01 2.15
C GLN A 89 -5.99 -7.24 2.42
N GLU A 90 -5.15 -6.66 1.59
CA GLU A 90 -3.70 -6.78 1.78
C GLU A 90 -3.26 -6.16 3.09
N ILE A 91 -3.83 -5.00 3.45
CA ILE A 91 -3.52 -4.35 4.72
C ILE A 91 -3.92 -5.24 5.89
N ASP A 92 -5.11 -5.85 5.82
CA ASP A 92 -5.57 -6.74 6.87
C ASP A 92 -4.65 -7.95 6.99
N ASP A 93 -4.20 -8.49 5.87
CA ASP A 93 -3.27 -9.63 5.86
C ASP A 93 -1.94 -9.24 6.51
N LEU A 94 -1.44 -8.05 6.20
CA LEU A 94 -0.19 -7.57 6.81
C LEU A 94 -0.34 -7.38 8.31
N LYS A 95 -1.48 -6.85 8.74
CA LYS A 95 -1.74 -6.66 10.18
C LYS A 95 -1.79 -8.01 10.90
N GLY A 96 -2.45 -8.99 10.29
CA GLY A 96 -2.50 -10.34 10.85
C GLY A 96 -1.13 -10.97 10.92
N TRP A 97 -0.36 -10.83 9.84
CA TRP A 97 0.99 -11.37 9.80
C TRP A 97 1.85 -10.72 10.89
N ARG A 98 1.80 -9.40 11.01
CA ARG A 98 2.59 -8.68 12.02
C ARG A 98 2.22 -9.14 13.42
N LYS A 99 0.93 -9.31 13.68
CA LYS A 99 0.44 -9.72 15.00
C LYS A 99 0.90 -11.14 15.35
N ASN A 100 0.91 -12.03 14.37
CA ASN A 100 1.16 -13.45 14.61
C ASN A 100 2.59 -13.87 14.37
N ASP A 101 3.45 -12.98 13.88
CA ASP A 101 4.83 -13.30 13.60
C ASP A 101 5.58 -13.60 14.90
N LYS A 102 6.45 -14.59 14.88
CA LYS A 102 7.17 -15.07 16.05
C LYS A 102 8.62 -15.33 15.72
N ILE A 103 9.41 -15.44 16.77
CA ILE A 103 10.79 -15.86 16.66
C ILE A 103 10.82 -17.28 16.11
N ARG A 104 11.67 -17.49 15.12
CA ARG A 104 11.83 -18.81 14.50
C ARG A 104 13.02 -19.48 15.12
N ALA A 105 12.79 -20.10 16.27
CA ALA A 105 13.83 -20.80 16.96
C ALA A 105 14.16 -22.10 16.23
N ARG A 106 15.41 -22.51 16.36
CA ARG A 106 15.82 -23.74 15.73
C ARG A 106 16.03 -24.79 16.66
#